data_f130d2de9231ef9d8b3db06f90d6141d
#
_entry.id   f130d2de9231ef9d8b3db06f90d6141d
#
_cell.length_a   1.000
_cell.length_b   1.000
_cell.length_c   1.000
_cell.angle_alpha   90.00
_cell.angle_beta   90.00
_cell.angle_gamma   90.00
#
_symmetry.space_group_name_H-M   'P 1'
#
loop_
_entity.id
_entity.type
_entity.pdbx_description
1 polymer ?
#
loop_
_entity_poly.entity_id
_entity_poly.type
_entity_poly.pdbx_seq_one_letter_code
_entity_poly.pdbx_strand_id
1 'polypeptide(L)'
;MMFGGAGSTGGMSSPLNCLVTGASGYIGGRLVPELLSAGYAVRCMARDPGKLSDRPWSDDVEIAVADVMDGGAVRRALEGVDVAYYLIHSLGTDASFEQRDRDAAQTFAAAAKAAGVRRIVYLGGIISGQAGKLSPHLRSRAEVGDILLASGVPTAALQAAVIIGSGSASFEMLRYLTERLPVMVTPRWVHSRIQPIAIRDPR
;
A
#
# COMPACT_ATOMS: atom_id res chain seq x y z
N MET A 1 -50.99 -17.60 27.72
CA MET A 1 -49.81 -18.11 27.02
C MET A 1 -49.00 -16.92 26.50
N MET A 2 -47.94 -16.59 27.22
CA MET A 2 -47.01 -15.48 26.84
C MET A 2 -45.86 -16.08 26.06
N PHE A 3 -45.67 -15.67 24.82
CA PHE A 3 -44.44 -15.96 24.03
C PHE A 3 -43.46 -14.84 24.28
N GLY A 4 -42.43 -15.13 25.07
CA GLY A 4 -41.28 -14.27 25.25
C GLY A 4 -40.39 -14.32 23.97
N GLY A 5 -40.35 -13.19 23.26
CA GLY A 5 -39.41 -12.99 22.17
C GLY A 5 -37.98 -12.78 22.74
N ALA A 6 -37.11 -13.76 22.56
CA ALA A 6 -35.68 -13.60 22.80
C ALA A 6 -35.09 -12.70 21.70
N GLY A 7 -34.81 -11.45 22.05
CA GLY A 7 -34.07 -10.54 21.23
C GLY A 7 -32.64 -11.08 21.07
N SER A 8 -32.30 -11.52 19.88
CA SER A 8 -30.94 -11.84 19.49
C SER A 8 -30.14 -10.52 19.44
N THR A 9 -29.40 -10.24 20.50
CA THR A 9 -28.33 -9.22 20.47
C THR A 9 -27.24 -9.74 19.56
N GLY A 10 -27.30 -9.33 18.29
CA GLY A 10 -26.19 -9.51 17.35
C GLY A 10 -24.94 -8.88 17.95
N GLY A 11 -24.00 -9.72 18.39
CA GLY A 11 -22.72 -9.29 18.92
C GLY A 11 -22.05 -8.41 17.86
N MET A 12 -21.86 -7.14 18.16
CA MET A 12 -21.02 -6.25 17.37
C MET A 12 -19.59 -6.84 17.45
N SER A 13 -19.16 -7.52 16.39
CA SER A 13 -17.76 -7.91 16.26
C SER A 13 -16.92 -6.64 16.31
N SER A 14 -15.88 -6.65 17.13
CA SER A 14 -14.93 -5.52 17.17
C SER A 14 -14.46 -5.20 15.75
N PRO A 15 -14.30 -3.90 15.41
CA PRO A 15 -13.81 -3.52 14.09
C PRO A 15 -12.47 -4.19 13.82
N LEU A 16 -12.24 -4.61 12.56
CA LEU A 16 -10.95 -5.15 12.15
C LEU A 16 -9.88 -4.06 12.26
N ASN A 17 -8.71 -4.45 12.76
CA ASN A 17 -7.56 -3.58 12.88
C ASN A 17 -6.72 -3.65 11.59
N CYS A 18 -6.57 -2.53 10.93
CA CYS A 18 -5.80 -2.40 9.70
C CYS A 18 -4.49 -1.65 9.95
N LEU A 19 -3.35 -2.19 9.52
CA LEU A 19 -2.10 -1.44 9.47
C LEU A 19 -1.84 -0.99 8.03
N VAL A 20 -1.53 0.30 7.86
CA VAL A 20 -1.16 0.88 6.56
C VAL A 20 0.29 1.34 6.61
N THR A 21 1.17 0.69 5.82
CA THR A 21 2.51 1.21 5.56
C THR A 21 2.46 2.19 4.39
N GLY A 22 3.35 3.18 4.38
CA GLY A 22 3.36 4.18 3.30
C GLY A 22 2.16 5.13 3.31
N ALA A 23 1.52 5.35 4.47
CA ALA A 23 0.37 6.24 4.65
C ALA A 23 0.66 7.71 4.26
N SER A 24 1.92 8.16 4.32
CA SER A 24 2.33 9.49 3.84
C SER A 24 2.32 9.62 2.31
N GLY A 25 2.32 8.49 1.58
CA GLY A 25 2.31 8.45 0.12
C GLY A 25 0.94 8.75 -0.50
N TYR A 26 0.91 8.83 -1.83
CA TYR A 26 -0.30 9.13 -2.58
C TYR A 26 -1.43 8.11 -2.37
N ILE A 27 -1.10 6.83 -2.47
CA ILE A 27 -2.09 5.74 -2.32
C ILE A 27 -2.49 5.58 -0.85
N GLY A 28 -1.50 5.45 0.05
CA GLY A 28 -1.78 5.25 1.48
C GLY A 28 -2.58 6.39 2.09
N GLY A 29 -2.25 7.65 1.73
CA GLY A 29 -2.97 8.82 2.21
C GLY A 29 -4.44 8.90 1.76
N ARG A 30 -4.82 8.17 0.70
CA ARG A 30 -6.22 8.05 0.24
C ARG A 30 -6.90 6.79 0.77
N LEU A 31 -6.14 5.72 1.00
CA LEU A 31 -6.66 4.49 1.55
C LEU A 31 -7.11 4.66 3.01
N VAL A 32 -6.35 5.41 3.81
CA VAL A 32 -6.65 5.62 5.23
C VAL A 32 -8.06 6.15 5.47
N PRO A 33 -8.51 7.27 4.87
CA PRO A 33 -9.87 7.77 5.08
C PRO A 33 -10.95 6.80 4.58
N GLU A 34 -10.69 6.02 3.53
CA GLU A 34 -11.65 5.01 3.06
C GLU A 34 -11.81 3.87 4.09
N LEU A 35 -10.71 3.42 4.71
CA LEU A 35 -10.75 2.42 5.77
C LEU A 35 -11.49 2.93 7.01
N LEU A 36 -11.22 4.17 7.43
CA LEU A 36 -11.93 4.81 8.55
C LEU A 36 -13.43 4.93 8.25
N SER A 37 -13.79 5.37 7.04
CA SER A 37 -15.19 5.47 6.60
C SER A 37 -15.91 4.13 6.57
N ALA A 38 -15.18 3.05 6.31
CA ALA A 38 -15.70 1.68 6.35
C ALA A 38 -15.79 1.10 7.77
N GLY A 39 -15.41 1.87 8.80
CA GLY A 39 -15.51 1.48 10.21
C GLY A 39 -14.37 0.62 10.73
N TYR A 40 -13.23 0.58 10.02
CA TYR A 40 -12.03 -0.12 10.49
C TYR A 40 -11.23 0.74 11.46
N ALA A 41 -10.58 0.10 12.44
CA ALA A 41 -9.54 0.76 13.23
C ALA A 41 -8.23 0.77 12.41
N VAL A 42 -7.62 1.95 12.27
CA VAL A 42 -6.45 2.13 11.40
C VAL A 42 -5.23 2.51 12.20
N ARG A 43 -4.14 1.77 11.99
CA ARG A 43 -2.79 2.10 12.45
C ARG A 43 -1.91 2.41 11.25
N CYS A 44 -1.25 3.58 11.26
CA CYS A 44 -0.32 4.00 10.23
C CYS A 44 1.12 3.76 10.68
N MET A 45 1.87 2.95 9.94
CA MET A 45 3.30 2.75 10.20
C MET A 45 4.14 3.77 9.42
N ALA A 46 4.92 4.57 10.12
CA ALA A 46 5.79 5.58 9.52
C ALA A 46 7.13 5.68 10.27
N ARG A 47 8.21 6.00 9.56
CA ARG A 47 9.53 6.30 10.17
C ARG A 47 9.53 7.66 10.86
N ASP A 48 8.80 8.59 10.29
CA ASP A 48 8.68 9.96 10.76
C ASP A 48 7.20 10.32 10.91
N PRO A 49 6.69 10.40 12.14
CA PRO A 49 5.29 10.73 12.41
C PRO A 49 4.89 12.12 11.94
N GLY A 50 5.85 13.07 11.88
CA GLY A 50 5.61 14.43 11.40
C GLY A 50 5.11 14.48 9.95
N LYS A 51 5.37 13.45 9.12
CA LYS A 51 4.84 13.37 7.76
C LYS A 51 3.35 13.04 7.68
N LEU A 52 2.74 12.70 8.81
CA LEU A 52 1.33 12.37 8.92
C LEU A 52 0.53 13.45 9.67
N SER A 53 1.19 14.36 10.40
CA SER A 53 0.55 15.37 11.26
C SER A 53 -0.38 16.32 10.50
N ASP A 54 -0.04 16.65 9.25
CA ASP A 54 -0.84 17.56 8.41
C ASP A 54 -1.99 16.84 7.66
N ARG A 55 -2.21 15.57 7.92
CA ARG A 55 -3.29 14.83 7.29
C ARG A 55 -4.60 15.07 8.01
N PRO A 56 -5.73 15.33 7.30
CA PRO A 56 -7.02 15.59 7.94
C PRO A 56 -7.52 14.47 8.86
N TRP A 57 -6.98 13.27 8.72
CA TRP A 57 -7.35 12.07 9.47
C TRP A 57 -6.29 11.66 10.52
N SER A 58 -5.28 12.50 10.77
CA SER A 58 -4.15 12.17 11.68
C SER A 58 -4.62 11.84 13.09
N ASP A 59 -5.65 12.51 13.57
CA ASP A 59 -6.19 12.34 14.93
C ASP A 59 -7.11 11.11 15.05
N ASP A 60 -7.53 10.52 13.92
CA ASP A 60 -8.41 9.36 13.87
C ASP A 60 -7.66 8.03 13.76
N VAL A 61 -6.33 8.05 13.73
CA VAL A 61 -5.50 6.86 13.54
C VAL A 61 -4.46 6.71 14.63
N GLU A 62 -4.06 5.46 14.90
CA GLU A 62 -2.86 5.19 15.70
C GLU A 62 -1.61 5.31 14.82
N ILE A 63 -0.57 5.97 15.31
CA ILE A 63 0.71 6.09 14.60
C ILE A 63 1.73 5.17 15.27
N ALA A 64 2.20 4.16 14.55
CA ALA A 64 3.31 3.30 14.95
C ALA A 64 4.60 3.79 14.30
N VAL A 65 5.54 4.27 15.13
CA VAL A 65 6.85 4.71 14.63
C VAL A 65 7.74 3.49 14.45
N ALA A 66 8.02 3.14 13.19
CA ALA A 66 8.87 2.01 12.85
C ALA A 66 9.54 2.19 11.49
N ASP A 67 10.81 1.76 11.39
CA ASP A 67 11.46 1.52 10.11
C ASP A 67 11.18 0.08 9.69
N VAL A 68 10.82 -0.13 8.43
CA VAL A 68 10.54 -1.46 7.88
C VAL A 68 11.76 -2.39 7.92
N MET A 69 12.97 -1.84 8.05
CA MET A 69 14.22 -2.60 8.21
C MET A 69 14.43 -3.10 9.65
N ASP A 70 13.71 -2.55 10.64
CA ASP A 70 13.74 -3.01 12.03
C ASP A 70 12.61 -4.02 12.30
N GLY A 71 12.93 -5.30 12.20
CA GLY A 71 11.96 -6.38 12.40
C GLY A 71 11.28 -6.37 13.77
N GLY A 72 11.97 -5.90 14.81
CA GLY A 72 11.41 -5.77 16.16
C GLY A 72 10.36 -4.65 16.22
N ALA A 73 10.65 -3.49 15.64
CA ALA A 73 9.72 -2.38 15.55
C ALA A 73 8.51 -2.72 14.67
N VAL A 74 8.74 -3.37 13.52
CA VAL A 74 7.67 -3.83 12.63
C VAL A 74 6.76 -4.83 13.33
N ARG A 75 7.31 -5.79 14.09
CA ARG A 75 6.51 -6.76 14.83
C ARG A 75 5.61 -6.06 15.86
N ARG A 76 6.15 -5.11 16.64
CA ARG A 76 5.34 -4.32 17.57
C ARG A 76 4.23 -3.54 16.86
N ALA A 77 4.54 -2.94 15.72
CA ALA A 77 3.55 -2.22 14.92
C ALA A 77 2.41 -3.14 14.42
N LEU A 78 2.69 -4.42 14.21
CA LEU A 78 1.74 -5.43 13.73
C LEU A 78 0.98 -6.16 14.84
N GLU A 79 1.28 -5.91 16.11
CA GLU A 79 0.55 -6.54 17.23
C GLU A 79 -0.94 -6.17 17.21
N GLY A 80 -1.81 -7.19 17.20
CA GLY A 80 -3.25 -7.02 17.15
C GLY A 80 -3.82 -6.59 15.79
N VAL A 81 -3.01 -6.60 14.73
CA VAL A 81 -3.45 -6.25 13.37
C VAL A 81 -4.05 -7.46 12.66
N ASP A 82 -5.24 -7.28 12.09
CA ASP A 82 -5.91 -8.29 11.27
C ASP A 82 -5.46 -8.23 9.81
N VAL A 83 -5.38 -7.02 9.24
CA VAL A 83 -5.05 -6.79 7.83
C VAL A 83 -3.93 -5.77 7.71
N ALA A 84 -2.87 -6.12 6.98
CA ALA A 84 -1.73 -5.25 6.77
C ALA A 84 -1.59 -4.85 5.30
N TYR A 85 -1.61 -3.55 5.01
CA TYR A 85 -1.41 -2.97 3.69
C TYR A 85 0.06 -2.61 3.49
N TYR A 86 0.74 -3.33 2.60
CA TYR A 86 2.13 -3.08 2.25
C TYR A 86 2.22 -2.19 1.02
N LEU A 87 2.45 -0.88 1.24
CA LEU A 87 2.50 0.14 0.19
C LEU A 87 3.87 0.85 0.10
N ILE A 88 4.89 0.29 0.74
CA ILE A 88 6.26 0.83 0.72
C ILE A 88 6.97 0.37 -0.55
N HIS A 89 7.71 1.28 -1.16
CA HIS A 89 8.69 0.98 -2.19
C HIS A 89 9.77 2.07 -2.20
N SER A 90 10.98 1.69 -2.59
CA SER A 90 12.07 2.64 -2.77
C SER A 90 11.93 3.34 -4.12
N LEU A 91 12.08 4.68 -4.11
CA LEU A 91 12.16 5.50 -5.33
C LEU A 91 13.61 5.73 -5.79
N GLY A 92 14.56 4.96 -5.26
CA GLY A 92 15.97 5.09 -5.57
C GLY A 92 16.29 4.67 -7.00
N THR A 93 17.31 5.32 -7.59
CA THR A 93 17.89 4.94 -8.90
C THR A 93 19.24 4.26 -8.74
N ASP A 94 19.72 4.12 -7.49
CA ASP A 94 20.97 3.45 -7.17
C ASP A 94 20.81 1.91 -7.23
N ALA A 95 21.90 1.19 -7.49
CA ALA A 95 21.90 -0.26 -7.62
C ALA A 95 21.46 -1.00 -6.33
N SER A 96 21.34 -0.29 -5.20
CA SER A 96 20.99 -0.88 -3.90
C SER A 96 19.48 -0.87 -3.60
N PHE A 97 18.66 -0.20 -4.41
CA PHE A 97 17.23 -0.09 -4.08
C PHE A 97 16.51 -1.45 -4.17
N GLU A 98 16.87 -2.31 -5.15
CA GLU A 98 16.27 -3.65 -5.28
C GLU A 98 16.57 -4.50 -4.05
N GLN A 99 17.78 -4.43 -3.51
CA GLN A 99 18.16 -5.15 -2.30
C GLN A 99 17.38 -4.62 -1.08
N ARG A 100 17.29 -3.29 -0.93
CA ARG A 100 16.52 -2.68 0.17
C ARG A 100 15.04 -3.05 0.11
N ASP A 101 14.42 -3.05 -1.07
CA ASP A 101 13.02 -3.45 -1.23
C ASP A 101 12.82 -4.93 -0.86
N ARG A 102 13.77 -5.81 -1.25
CA ARG A 102 13.78 -7.23 -0.89
C ARG A 102 13.88 -7.42 0.62
N ASP A 103 14.87 -6.80 1.26
CA ASP A 103 15.11 -6.93 2.70
C ASP A 103 13.92 -6.39 3.51
N ALA A 104 13.35 -5.27 3.09
CA ALA A 104 12.16 -4.69 3.68
C ALA A 104 10.95 -5.63 3.59
N ALA A 105 10.73 -6.24 2.42
CA ALA A 105 9.63 -7.19 2.23
C ALA A 105 9.82 -8.45 3.06
N GLN A 106 11.03 -8.99 3.14
CA GLN A 106 11.35 -10.16 3.97
C GLN A 106 11.13 -9.87 5.46
N THR A 107 11.64 -8.73 5.94
CA THR A 107 11.47 -8.28 7.31
C THR A 107 10.00 -8.13 7.67
N PHE A 108 9.23 -7.48 6.81
CA PHE A 108 7.79 -7.29 7.01
C PHE A 108 7.02 -8.61 6.99
N ALA A 109 7.31 -9.49 6.03
CA ALA A 109 6.68 -10.80 5.90
C ALA A 109 6.90 -11.67 7.14
N ALA A 110 8.13 -11.72 7.63
CA ALA A 110 8.50 -12.46 8.84
C ALA A 110 7.78 -11.89 10.08
N ALA A 111 7.76 -10.56 10.22
CA ALA A 111 7.10 -9.90 11.34
C ALA A 111 5.56 -10.09 11.29
N ALA A 112 4.94 -10.01 10.12
CA ALA A 112 3.51 -10.22 9.93
C ALA A 112 3.09 -11.65 10.29
N LYS A 113 3.88 -12.63 9.87
CA LYS A 113 3.67 -14.03 10.26
C LYS A 113 3.79 -14.24 11.77
N ALA A 114 4.83 -13.67 12.38
CA ALA A 114 5.07 -13.79 13.82
C ALA A 114 4.00 -13.07 14.67
N ALA A 115 3.44 -11.98 14.18
CA ALA A 115 2.35 -11.24 14.82
C ALA A 115 0.96 -11.87 14.60
N GLY A 116 0.84 -12.90 13.76
CA GLY A 116 -0.43 -13.56 13.48
C GLY A 116 -1.37 -12.74 12.58
N VAL A 117 -0.83 -11.85 11.74
CA VAL A 117 -1.62 -11.08 10.77
C VAL A 117 -2.40 -12.04 9.87
N ARG A 118 -3.69 -11.78 9.73
CA ARG A 118 -4.62 -12.66 8.99
C ARG A 118 -4.53 -12.48 7.48
N ARG A 119 -4.17 -11.28 7.02
CA ARG A 119 -4.05 -10.96 5.59
C ARG A 119 -3.07 -9.83 5.32
N ILE A 120 -2.29 -10.00 4.25
CA ILE A 120 -1.49 -8.92 3.67
C ILE A 120 -2.17 -8.49 2.36
N VAL A 121 -2.24 -7.17 2.11
CA VAL A 121 -2.63 -6.58 0.83
C VAL A 121 -1.44 -5.82 0.28
N TYR A 122 -0.99 -6.21 -0.90
CA TYR A 122 0.14 -5.59 -1.59
C TYR A 122 -0.31 -4.94 -2.89
N LEU A 123 0.22 -3.77 -3.19
CA LEU A 123 -0.01 -3.10 -4.48
C LEU A 123 1.30 -3.06 -5.29
N GLY A 124 1.38 -3.92 -6.29
CA GLY A 124 2.48 -4.03 -7.23
C GLY A 124 2.21 -3.36 -8.57
N GLY A 125 3.20 -3.47 -9.48
CA GLY A 125 3.05 -3.06 -10.89
C GLY A 125 2.53 -4.20 -11.76
N ILE A 126 1.83 -3.87 -12.85
CA ILE A 126 1.46 -4.87 -13.87
C ILE A 126 2.73 -5.38 -14.56
N ILE A 127 2.91 -6.68 -14.53
CA ILE A 127 3.99 -7.36 -15.23
C ILE A 127 3.45 -7.81 -16.57
N SER A 128 3.66 -7.01 -17.62
CA SER A 128 3.34 -7.38 -18.99
C SER A 128 4.62 -7.71 -19.76
N GLY A 129 4.75 -8.95 -20.24
CA GLY A 129 5.85 -9.37 -21.09
C GLY A 129 6.81 -10.40 -20.49
N GLN A 130 7.84 -10.77 -21.24
CA GLN A 130 8.87 -11.72 -20.81
C GLN A 130 9.72 -11.14 -19.68
N ALA A 131 9.95 -11.89 -18.63
CA ALA A 131 10.68 -11.48 -17.40
C ALA A 131 12.05 -10.80 -17.68
N GLY A 132 12.71 -11.11 -18.79
CA GLY A 132 14.01 -10.53 -19.16
C GLY A 132 13.98 -9.10 -19.70
N LYS A 133 12.80 -8.49 -19.89
CA LYS A 133 12.63 -7.11 -20.43
C LYS A 133 12.03 -6.13 -19.42
N LEU A 134 11.87 -6.54 -18.17
CA LEU A 134 11.31 -5.67 -17.14
C LEU A 134 12.33 -4.59 -16.73
N SER A 135 11.83 -3.37 -16.49
CA SER A 135 12.65 -2.35 -15.85
C SER A 135 13.08 -2.81 -14.45
N PRO A 136 14.21 -2.32 -13.90
CA PRO A 136 14.63 -2.64 -12.54
C PRO A 136 13.52 -2.43 -11.50
N HIS A 137 12.76 -1.33 -11.59
CA HIS A 137 11.63 -1.05 -10.69
C HIS A 137 10.50 -2.08 -10.79
N LEU A 138 10.13 -2.52 -11.99
CA LEU A 138 9.08 -3.54 -12.15
C LEU A 138 9.57 -4.90 -11.66
N ARG A 139 10.85 -5.21 -11.85
CA ARG A 139 11.45 -6.45 -11.34
C ARG A 139 11.47 -6.47 -9.81
N SER A 140 11.92 -5.39 -9.16
CA SER A 140 11.88 -5.25 -7.70
C SER A 140 10.45 -5.41 -7.15
N ARG A 141 9.46 -4.78 -7.79
CA ARG A 141 8.05 -4.91 -7.38
C ARG A 141 7.50 -6.33 -7.55
N ALA A 142 7.90 -7.02 -8.61
CA ALA A 142 7.55 -8.43 -8.80
C ALA A 142 8.11 -9.29 -7.67
N GLU A 143 9.39 -9.13 -7.38
CA GLU A 143 10.08 -9.86 -6.32
C GLU A 143 9.49 -9.60 -4.93
N VAL A 144 9.16 -8.35 -4.59
CA VAL A 144 8.43 -8.00 -3.37
C VAL A 144 7.09 -8.74 -3.30
N GLY A 145 6.34 -8.77 -4.39
CA GLY A 145 5.09 -9.52 -4.47
C GLY A 145 5.28 -11.01 -4.19
N ASP A 146 6.28 -11.62 -4.81
CA ASP A 146 6.61 -13.04 -4.62
C ASP A 146 7.00 -13.35 -3.16
N ILE A 147 7.81 -12.50 -2.53
CA ILE A 147 8.19 -12.62 -1.12
C ILE A 147 6.96 -12.59 -0.21
N LEU A 148 6.07 -11.63 -0.41
CA LEU A 148 4.88 -11.49 0.41
C LEU A 148 3.91 -12.66 0.19
N LEU A 149 3.72 -13.13 -1.04
CA LEU A 149 2.92 -14.31 -1.37
C LEU A 149 3.48 -15.59 -0.75
N ALA A 150 4.80 -15.73 -0.67
CA ALA A 150 5.49 -16.86 -0.07
C ALA A 150 5.60 -16.77 1.47
N SER A 151 5.15 -15.69 2.11
CA SER A 151 5.30 -15.43 3.55
C SER A 151 4.62 -16.46 4.46
N GLY A 152 3.64 -17.20 3.94
CA GLY A 152 2.75 -18.06 4.72
C GLY A 152 1.59 -17.32 5.38
N VAL A 153 1.47 -15.99 5.18
CA VAL A 153 0.28 -15.19 5.51
C VAL A 153 -0.58 -15.08 4.24
N PRO A 154 -1.89 -15.30 4.29
CA PRO A 154 -2.77 -15.09 3.15
C PRO A 154 -2.58 -13.70 2.55
N THR A 155 -2.11 -13.62 1.29
CA THR A 155 -1.74 -12.36 0.65
C THR A 155 -2.52 -12.12 -0.61
N ALA A 156 -3.08 -10.91 -0.76
CA ALA A 156 -3.68 -10.41 -1.99
C ALA A 156 -2.69 -9.45 -2.67
N ALA A 157 -2.13 -9.86 -3.80
CA ALA A 157 -1.26 -9.02 -4.61
C ALA A 157 -2.07 -8.36 -5.74
N LEU A 158 -2.39 -7.08 -5.57
CA LEU A 158 -3.05 -6.26 -6.57
C LEU A 158 -2.01 -5.70 -7.54
N GLN A 159 -2.32 -5.64 -8.83
CA GLN A 159 -1.41 -5.10 -9.84
C GLN A 159 -2.07 -3.94 -10.58
N ALA A 160 -1.40 -2.80 -10.60
CA ALA A 160 -1.84 -1.63 -11.35
C ALA A 160 -0.70 -1.12 -12.24
N ALA A 161 -1.04 -0.63 -13.44
CA ALA A 161 -0.04 -0.01 -14.33
C ALA A 161 0.28 1.42 -13.87
N VAL A 162 -0.64 2.34 -14.11
CA VAL A 162 -0.54 3.73 -13.69
C VAL A 162 -1.81 4.11 -12.97
N ILE A 163 -1.67 4.59 -11.75
CA ILE A 163 -2.78 5.11 -10.97
C ILE A 163 -2.83 6.62 -11.16
N ILE A 164 -3.91 7.09 -11.78
CA ILE A 164 -4.11 8.50 -12.11
C ILE A 164 -5.09 9.16 -11.14
N GLY A 165 -4.87 10.43 -10.91
CA GLY A 165 -5.74 11.27 -10.10
C GLY A 165 -5.00 12.50 -9.57
N SER A 166 -5.75 13.50 -9.17
CA SER A 166 -5.23 14.76 -8.64
C SER A 166 -4.27 14.53 -7.47
N GLY A 167 -3.10 15.16 -7.52
CA GLY A 167 -2.03 15.00 -6.53
C GLY A 167 -1.13 13.76 -6.73
N SER A 168 -1.35 12.96 -7.79
CA SER A 168 -0.38 11.94 -8.21
C SER A 168 0.80 12.62 -8.91
N ALA A 169 2.01 12.41 -8.43
CA ALA A 169 3.21 13.02 -9.02
C ALA A 169 3.34 12.73 -10.51
N SER A 170 3.04 11.50 -10.94
CA SER A 170 3.09 11.10 -12.36
C SER A 170 2.02 11.83 -13.18
N PHE A 171 0.81 11.97 -12.65
CA PHE A 171 -0.29 12.65 -13.34
C PHE A 171 -0.04 14.16 -13.42
N GLU A 172 0.36 14.78 -12.32
CA GLU A 172 0.63 16.22 -12.29
C GLU A 172 1.80 16.59 -13.19
N MET A 173 2.84 15.75 -13.25
CA MET A 173 3.95 15.96 -14.19
C MET A 173 3.50 15.89 -15.64
N LEU A 174 2.71 14.89 -16.03
CA LEU A 174 2.17 14.78 -17.37
C LEU A 174 1.27 15.96 -17.72
N ARG A 175 0.36 16.33 -16.82
CA ARG A 175 -0.51 17.48 -16.97
C ARG A 175 0.28 18.76 -17.20
N TYR A 176 1.26 19.02 -16.33
CA TYR A 176 2.11 20.21 -16.43
C TYR A 176 2.88 20.27 -17.75
N LEU A 177 3.45 19.14 -18.19
CA LEU A 177 4.16 19.08 -19.47
C LEU A 177 3.24 19.34 -20.66
N THR A 178 2.04 18.73 -20.68
CA THR A 178 1.08 18.92 -21.77
C THR A 178 0.48 20.33 -21.83
N GLU A 179 0.29 20.98 -20.69
CA GLU A 179 -0.25 22.35 -20.61
C GLU A 179 0.79 23.42 -20.97
N ARG A 180 2.09 23.16 -20.74
CA ARG A 180 3.16 24.16 -20.86
C ARG A 180 4.01 24.04 -22.11
N LEU A 181 4.12 22.86 -22.71
CA LEU A 181 4.97 22.65 -23.86
C LEU A 181 4.16 22.70 -25.15
N PRO A 182 4.42 23.69 -26.05
CA PRO A 182 3.73 23.80 -27.34
C PRO A 182 4.08 22.64 -28.29
N VAL A 183 5.27 22.04 -28.12
CA VAL A 183 5.74 20.87 -28.85
C VAL A 183 6.47 19.94 -27.87
N MET A 184 6.11 18.66 -27.88
CA MET A 184 6.72 17.66 -27.03
C MET A 184 7.44 16.60 -27.88
N VAL A 185 8.76 16.52 -27.75
CA VAL A 185 9.54 15.42 -28.34
C VAL A 185 9.37 14.20 -27.44
N THR A 186 8.66 13.19 -27.93
CA THR A 186 8.38 12.00 -27.16
C THR A 186 9.29 10.85 -27.54
N PRO A 187 9.85 10.10 -26.58
CA PRO A 187 10.60 8.88 -26.86
C PRO A 187 9.69 7.78 -27.44
N ARG A 188 10.28 6.81 -28.15
CA ARG A 188 9.54 5.71 -28.79
C ARG A 188 8.66 4.89 -27.84
N TRP A 189 9.01 4.83 -26.57
CA TRP A 189 8.22 4.10 -25.55
C TRP A 189 6.85 4.74 -25.25
N VAL A 190 6.60 5.98 -25.65
CA VAL A 190 5.28 6.63 -25.53
C VAL A 190 4.20 5.88 -26.32
N HIS A 191 4.56 5.12 -27.34
CA HIS A 191 3.63 4.26 -28.07
C HIS A 191 3.25 2.97 -27.32
N SER A 192 3.84 2.71 -26.14
CA SER A 192 3.49 1.56 -25.33
C SER A 192 2.06 1.72 -24.78
N ARG A 193 1.25 0.67 -24.92
CA ARG A 193 -0.10 0.66 -24.37
C ARG A 193 -0.03 0.54 -22.85
N ILE A 194 -0.75 1.40 -22.15
CA ILE A 194 -0.88 1.41 -20.69
C ILE A 194 -2.35 1.27 -20.36
N GLN A 195 -2.67 0.57 -19.26
CA GLN A 195 -4.00 0.53 -18.68
C GLN A 195 -4.03 1.44 -17.44
N PRO A 196 -4.38 2.72 -17.57
CA PRO A 196 -4.52 3.59 -16.40
C PRO A 196 -5.75 3.19 -15.60
N ILE A 197 -5.65 3.33 -14.27
CA ILE A 197 -6.77 3.19 -13.35
C ILE A 197 -6.93 4.48 -12.57
N ALA A 198 -8.15 4.96 -12.41
CA ALA A 198 -8.41 6.12 -11.55
C ALA A 198 -8.25 5.72 -10.07
N ILE A 199 -7.71 6.63 -9.26
CA ILE A 199 -7.59 6.40 -7.81
C ILE A 199 -8.98 6.27 -7.15
N ARG A 200 -9.98 6.93 -7.72
CA ARG A 200 -11.39 6.73 -7.43
C ARG A 200 -12.00 6.14 -8.70
N ASP A 201 -12.01 4.82 -8.78
CA ASP A 201 -12.76 4.15 -9.84
C ASP A 201 -14.21 4.01 -9.34
N PRO A 202 -15.13 4.83 -9.86
CA PRO A 202 -16.55 4.56 -9.65
C PRO A 202 -16.85 3.31 -10.49
N ARG A 203 -17.21 2.25 -9.87
CA ARG A 203 -17.67 1.00 -10.49
C ARG A 203 -18.75 1.24 -11.51
#